data_312c4837cbf7d3503d35bfc0907634e5
#
_entry.id   312c4837cbf7d3503d35bfc0907634e5
#
_cell.length_a   1.000
_cell.length_b   1.000
_cell.length_c   1.000
_cell.angle_alpha   90.00
_cell.angle_beta   90.00
_cell.angle_gamma   90.00
#
_symmetry.space_group_name_H-M   'P 1'
#
loop_
_entity.id
_entity.type
_entity.pdbx_description
1 polymer ?
#
loop_
_entity_poly.entity_id
_entity_poly.type
_entity_poly.pdbx_seq_one_letter_code
_entity_poly.pdbx_strand_id
1 'polypeptide(L)'
;VYYNQVIKPALVGLTGPWISGGIEFNWPQHHRPSTYLPTECTIEEFPDGSVTVWCSEVERMFRTKGMAGFTLYPGKAYLEIKAKVYNRTSLPQTFLWWANPAVVVHKDYYSVFPPDVNAVFDHGKRAVSSFPIATGVYYKQDYSSGVDISKYKNIPVPTSYMAINSKYDFVGGYEENVEAGLLHVADNHVNAGKKQWTWGCGDFGQAWDRNLTDEDGPYIELMTGMYCDNQPDFTWLQPYEEKEWKQYFMPYSAVGMVKNATKEAI
;
A
#
# COMPACT_ATOMS: atom_id res chain seq x y z
N VAL A 1 -10.00 -3.50 5.11
CA VAL A 1 -9.67 -2.19 4.50
C VAL A 1 -10.48 -1.12 5.18
N TYR A 2 -9.81 -0.09 5.65
CA TYR A 2 -10.45 1.06 6.27
C TYR A 2 -11.24 1.86 5.23
N TYR A 3 -12.41 2.35 5.62
CA TYR A 3 -13.27 3.15 4.77
C TYR A 3 -13.77 4.38 5.50
N ASN A 4 -13.54 5.54 4.91
CA ASN A 4 -14.10 6.81 5.35
C ASN A 4 -15.24 7.21 4.40
N GLN A 5 -16.43 7.43 4.93
CA GLN A 5 -17.59 7.81 4.14
C GLN A 5 -17.55 9.28 3.67
N VAL A 6 -16.67 10.07 4.23
CA VAL A 6 -16.49 11.48 3.86
C VAL A 6 -15.27 11.60 2.97
N ILE A 7 -15.45 12.12 1.76
CA ILE A 7 -14.35 12.46 0.88
C ILE A 7 -13.60 13.64 1.53
N LYS A 8 -12.36 13.39 1.92
CA LYS A 8 -11.45 14.37 2.50
C LYS A 8 -10.33 14.71 1.52
N PRO A 9 -10.57 15.64 0.58
CA PRO A 9 -9.52 16.08 -0.32
C PRO A 9 -8.48 16.88 0.47
N ALA A 10 -7.22 16.52 0.28
CA ALA A 10 -6.09 17.23 0.85
C ALA A 10 -5.03 17.48 -0.21
N LEU A 11 -4.22 18.52 -0.01
CA LEU A 11 -3.02 18.73 -0.80
C LEU A 11 -1.86 18.05 -0.09
N VAL A 12 -1.22 17.11 -0.79
CA VAL A 12 -0.02 16.43 -0.28
C VAL A 12 1.22 17.08 -0.90
N GLY A 13 1.66 18.16 -0.28
CA GLY A 13 2.79 18.94 -0.76
C GLY A 13 2.59 19.41 -2.21
N LEU A 14 3.61 19.18 -3.06
CA LEU A 14 3.57 19.52 -4.49
C LEU A 14 3.00 18.38 -5.37
N THR A 15 2.57 17.29 -4.78
CA THR A 15 2.12 16.10 -5.53
C THR A 15 0.64 16.17 -5.92
N GLY A 16 -0.10 17.14 -5.41
CA GLY A 16 -1.48 17.37 -5.78
C GLY A 16 -2.51 16.83 -4.79
N PRO A 17 -3.74 16.66 -5.26
CA PRO A 17 -4.85 16.27 -4.42
C PRO A 17 -4.78 14.78 -4.00
N TRP A 18 -5.28 14.51 -2.81
CA TRP A 18 -5.31 13.19 -2.22
C TRP A 18 -6.62 12.96 -1.48
N ILE A 19 -7.07 11.71 -1.42
CA ILE A 19 -8.25 11.28 -0.68
C ILE A 19 -7.83 10.23 0.34
N SER A 20 -8.20 10.39 1.61
CA SER A 20 -7.87 9.46 2.67
C SER A 20 -8.74 8.20 2.65
N GLY A 21 -8.19 7.09 3.12
CA GLY A 21 -8.90 5.82 3.30
C GLY A 21 -9.06 4.99 2.01
N GLY A 22 -9.73 3.86 2.11
CA GLY A 22 -9.96 2.96 0.99
C GLY A 22 -8.71 2.30 0.43
N ILE A 23 -8.62 2.20 -0.89
CA ILE A 23 -7.47 1.69 -1.62
C ILE A 23 -7.07 2.73 -2.65
N GLU A 24 -5.91 3.34 -2.47
CA GLU A 24 -5.35 4.25 -3.44
C GLU A 24 -4.39 3.49 -4.38
N PHE A 25 -4.53 3.72 -5.68
CA PHE A 25 -3.59 3.24 -6.68
C PHE A 25 -2.73 4.42 -7.15
N ASN A 26 -1.50 4.49 -6.69
CA ASN A 26 -0.53 5.50 -7.09
C ASN A 26 0.03 5.13 -8.47
N TRP A 27 -0.46 5.80 -9.50
CA TRP A 27 -0.09 5.60 -10.88
C TRP A 27 -0.49 6.83 -11.71
N PRO A 28 0.30 7.35 -12.65
CA PRO A 28 1.64 6.96 -13.06
C PRO A 28 2.73 7.46 -12.10
N GLN A 29 2.37 8.25 -11.10
CA GLN A 29 3.25 8.77 -10.07
C GLN A 29 2.58 8.77 -8.69
N HIS A 30 3.34 9.06 -7.66
CA HIS A 30 2.86 9.11 -6.29
C HIS A 30 1.98 10.32 -6.07
N HIS A 31 0.93 10.13 -5.44
CA HIS A 31 -0.44 10.55 -5.42
C HIS A 31 -0.92 10.93 -6.81
N ARG A 32 -1.86 10.18 -7.27
CA ARG A 32 -2.38 10.22 -8.62
C ARG A 32 -2.97 11.59 -8.96
N PRO A 33 -2.49 12.28 -10.02
CA PRO A 33 -2.94 13.64 -10.33
C PRO A 33 -4.40 13.73 -10.75
N SER A 34 -4.98 12.63 -11.20
CA SER A 34 -6.36 12.54 -11.69
C SER A 34 -7.37 12.01 -10.67
N THR A 35 -7.02 12.03 -9.37
CA THR A 35 -7.85 11.47 -8.29
C THR A 35 -9.32 11.94 -8.27
N TYR A 36 -9.61 13.13 -8.76
CA TYR A 36 -10.98 13.69 -8.81
C TYR A 36 -11.68 13.56 -10.16
N LEU A 37 -11.00 13.01 -11.15
CA LEU A 37 -11.60 12.90 -12.47
C LEU A 37 -12.49 11.66 -12.53
N PRO A 38 -13.55 11.70 -13.34
CA PRO A 38 -14.36 10.53 -13.61
C PRO A 38 -13.52 9.36 -14.13
N THR A 39 -13.78 8.17 -13.62
CA THR A 39 -13.14 6.93 -14.03
C THR A 39 -14.16 6.08 -14.79
N GLU A 40 -13.77 5.53 -15.91
CA GLU A 40 -14.59 4.55 -16.64
C GLU A 40 -14.65 3.25 -15.86
N CYS A 41 -15.86 2.72 -15.67
CA CYS A 41 -16.06 1.45 -14.96
C CYS A 41 -16.92 0.51 -15.80
N THR A 42 -16.61 -0.80 -15.69
CA THR A 42 -17.45 -1.87 -16.25
C THR A 42 -17.45 -3.07 -15.33
N ILE A 43 -18.49 -3.88 -15.39
CA ILE A 43 -18.61 -5.13 -14.63
C ILE A 43 -18.52 -6.30 -15.61
N GLU A 44 -17.71 -7.28 -15.25
CA GLU A 44 -17.52 -8.51 -16.00
C GLU A 44 -17.86 -9.70 -15.10
N GLU A 45 -18.80 -10.52 -15.53
CA GLU A 45 -19.22 -11.75 -14.85
C GLU A 45 -18.67 -12.97 -15.59
N PHE A 46 -18.15 -13.93 -14.84
CA PHE A 46 -17.54 -15.13 -15.41
C PHE A 46 -18.39 -16.39 -15.14
N PRO A 47 -18.25 -17.44 -15.96
CA PRO A 47 -19.02 -18.67 -15.80
C PRO A 47 -18.79 -19.41 -14.47
N ASP A 48 -17.66 -19.18 -13.79
CA ASP A 48 -17.34 -19.73 -12.49
C ASP A 48 -18.01 -18.98 -11.32
N GLY A 49 -18.81 -17.95 -11.64
CA GLY A 49 -19.49 -17.08 -10.69
C GLY A 49 -18.61 -15.96 -10.13
N SER A 50 -17.36 -15.85 -10.57
CA SER A 50 -16.54 -14.70 -10.19
C SER A 50 -17.00 -13.44 -10.91
N VAL A 51 -16.78 -12.29 -10.26
CA VAL A 51 -17.18 -10.98 -10.79
C VAL A 51 -15.98 -10.03 -10.64
N THR A 52 -15.68 -9.31 -11.71
CA THR A 52 -14.65 -8.26 -11.74
C THR A 52 -15.29 -6.90 -12.03
N VAL A 53 -15.03 -5.94 -11.18
CA VAL A 53 -15.29 -4.52 -11.46
C VAL A 53 -14.00 -3.91 -11.99
N TRP A 54 -14.00 -3.50 -13.25
CA TRP A 54 -12.89 -2.83 -13.88
C TRP A 54 -13.04 -1.32 -13.79
N CYS A 55 -11.97 -0.64 -13.37
CA CYS A 55 -11.84 0.81 -13.39
C CYS A 55 -10.66 1.19 -14.27
N SER A 56 -10.82 2.15 -15.15
CA SER A 56 -9.76 2.52 -16.09
C SER A 56 -9.76 3.99 -16.46
N GLU A 57 -8.58 4.47 -16.81
CA GLU A 57 -8.42 5.81 -17.39
C GLU A 57 -7.22 5.86 -18.34
N VAL A 58 -7.24 6.89 -19.21
CA VAL A 58 -6.05 7.38 -19.90
C VAL A 58 -5.59 8.63 -19.15
N GLU A 59 -4.47 8.54 -18.45
CA GLU A 59 -3.97 9.69 -17.72
C GLU A 59 -3.42 10.76 -18.68
N ARG A 60 -3.50 12.03 -18.25
CA ARG A 60 -3.33 13.15 -19.16
C ARG A 60 -1.90 13.62 -19.33
N MET A 61 -1.01 13.28 -18.40
CA MET A 61 0.39 13.75 -18.41
C MET A 61 1.23 12.98 -19.42
N PHE A 62 1.25 11.65 -19.28
CA PHE A 62 2.06 10.75 -20.11
C PHE A 62 1.23 9.98 -21.14
N ARG A 63 -0.10 10.12 -21.11
CA ARG A 63 -1.06 9.49 -22.02
C ARG A 63 -1.02 7.96 -21.96
N THR A 64 -0.57 7.41 -20.86
CA THR A 64 -0.59 5.98 -20.61
C THR A 64 -2.00 5.54 -20.20
N LYS A 65 -2.38 4.30 -20.47
CA LYS A 65 -3.63 3.71 -20.00
C LYS A 65 -3.35 2.86 -18.78
N GLY A 66 -4.13 3.05 -17.72
CA GLY A 66 -4.12 2.20 -16.55
C GLY A 66 -5.48 1.59 -16.29
N MET A 67 -5.48 0.36 -15.79
CA MET A 67 -6.68 -0.37 -15.39
C MET A 67 -6.43 -1.08 -14.06
N ALA A 68 -7.43 -1.04 -13.18
CA ALA A 68 -7.50 -1.86 -11.98
C ALA A 68 -8.81 -2.65 -12.01
N GLY A 69 -8.72 -3.96 -11.88
CA GLY A 69 -9.86 -4.87 -11.77
C GLY A 69 -9.95 -5.42 -10.35
N PHE A 70 -11.13 -5.34 -9.77
CA PHE A 70 -11.44 -5.83 -8.42
C PHE A 70 -12.26 -7.09 -8.57
N THR A 71 -11.68 -8.25 -8.28
CA THR A 71 -12.33 -9.55 -8.50
C THR A 71 -12.65 -10.22 -7.18
N LEU A 72 -13.91 -10.66 -7.05
CA LEU A 72 -14.35 -11.56 -6.00
C LEU A 72 -14.67 -12.94 -6.59
N TYR A 73 -14.29 -13.98 -5.89
CA TYR A 73 -14.54 -15.38 -6.24
C TYR A 73 -15.50 -16.04 -5.24
N PRO A 74 -16.44 -16.84 -5.70
CA PRO A 74 -17.29 -17.64 -4.80
C PRO A 74 -16.45 -18.48 -3.85
N GLY A 75 -16.76 -18.42 -2.54
CA GLY A 75 -16.09 -19.21 -1.53
C GLY A 75 -14.64 -18.84 -1.22
N LYS A 76 -14.16 -17.68 -1.69
CA LYS A 76 -12.82 -17.16 -1.35
C LYS A 76 -12.93 -15.92 -0.47
N ALA A 77 -12.06 -15.84 0.54
CA ALA A 77 -12.02 -14.75 1.50
C ALA A 77 -10.90 -13.76 1.18
N TYR A 78 -10.68 -13.43 -0.10
CA TYR A 78 -9.73 -12.42 -0.53
C TYR A 78 -10.30 -11.58 -1.67
N LEU A 79 -9.77 -10.39 -1.84
CA LEU A 79 -9.99 -9.54 -3.00
C LEU A 79 -8.77 -9.63 -3.92
N GLU A 80 -8.95 -10.10 -5.15
CA GLU A 80 -7.89 -10.07 -6.16
C GLU A 80 -7.93 -8.71 -6.90
N ILE A 81 -6.80 -8.07 -6.97
CA ILE A 81 -6.57 -6.88 -7.80
C ILE A 81 -5.83 -7.32 -9.05
N LYS A 82 -6.44 -7.10 -10.21
CA LYS A 82 -5.82 -7.24 -11.53
C LYS A 82 -5.39 -5.86 -11.98
N ALA A 83 -4.14 -5.68 -12.32
CA ALA A 83 -3.62 -4.40 -12.76
C ALA A 83 -3.01 -4.52 -14.15
N LYS A 84 -3.22 -3.49 -14.95
CA LYS A 84 -2.70 -3.41 -16.31
C LYS A 84 -2.35 -1.97 -16.66
N VAL A 85 -1.16 -1.76 -17.19
CA VAL A 85 -0.71 -0.46 -17.69
C VAL A 85 -0.20 -0.61 -19.12
N TYR A 86 -0.50 0.37 -19.95
CA TYR A 86 -0.16 0.37 -21.36
C TYR A 86 0.36 1.73 -21.81
N ASN A 87 1.56 1.77 -22.36
CA ASN A 87 2.10 2.96 -22.99
C ASN A 87 1.56 3.07 -24.42
N ARG A 88 0.64 4.00 -24.65
CA ARG A 88 0.00 4.23 -25.93
C ARG A 88 0.81 5.11 -26.89
N THR A 89 2.01 5.52 -26.48
CA THR A 89 2.82 6.50 -27.20
C THR A 89 4.03 5.84 -27.86
N SER A 90 4.60 6.56 -28.84
CA SER A 90 5.85 6.16 -29.50
C SER A 90 7.12 6.51 -28.74
N LEU A 91 6.99 7.04 -27.51
CA LEU A 91 8.10 7.42 -26.65
C LEU A 91 8.08 6.60 -25.36
N PRO A 92 9.23 6.26 -24.78
CA PRO A 92 9.27 5.69 -23.44
C PRO A 92 8.60 6.64 -22.43
N GLN A 93 7.83 6.08 -21.49
CA GLN A 93 7.16 6.83 -20.42
C GLN A 93 7.59 6.28 -19.07
N THR A 94 7.81 7.16 -18.11
CA THR A 94 8.03 6.74 -16.74
C THR A 94 6.72 6.32 -16.08
N PHE A 95 6.79 5.37 -15.18
CA PHE A 95 5.70 5.04 -14.28
C PHE A 95 6.21 4.52 -12.94
N LEU A 96 5.37 4.60 -11.95
CA LEU A 96 5.40 3.78 -10.76
C LEU A 96 4.00 3.21 -10.54
N TRP A 97 3.93 2.15 -9.77
CA TRP A 97 2.65 1.62 -9.27
C TRP A 97 2.81 1.21 -7.82
N TRP A 98 1.89 1.71 -7.00
CA TRP A 98 1.69 1.26 -5.63
C TRP A 98 0.20 1.07 -5.38
N ALA A 99 -0.18 -0.12 -4.92
CA ALA A 99 -1.50 -0.33 -4.35
C ALA A 99 -1.40 -0.07 -2.86
N ASN A 100 -2.25 0.80 -2.36
CA ASN A 100 -2.16 1.40 -1.05
C ASN A 100 -3.47 1.24 -0.27
N PRO A 101 -3.77 0.03 0.28
CA PRO A 101 -4.91 -0.15 1.14
C PRO A 101 -4.66 0.47 2.51
N ALA A 102 -5.62 1.25 2.98
CA ALA A 102 -5.67 1.75 4.35
C ALA A 102 -6.38 0.75 5.26
N VAL A 103 -5.82 0.48 6.42
CA VAL A 103 -6.42 -0.35 7.46
C VAL A 103 -6.50 0.42 8.77
N VAL A 104 -7.59 0.21 9.52
CA VAL A 104 -7.73 0.80 10.85
C VAL A 104 -6.61 0.31 11.76
N VAL A 105 -6.16 1.14 12.68
CA VAL A 105 -5.09 0.81 13.61
C VAL A 105 -5.43 1.25 15.02
N HIS A 106 -5.09 0.41 16.00
CA HIS A 106 -5.18 0.70 17.41
C HIS A 106 -3.80 0.51 18.09
N LYS A 107 -3.72 0.84 19.36
CA LYS A 107 -2.46 0.76 20.14
C LYS A 107 -1.80 -0.62 20.13
N ASP A 108 -2.59 -1.68 19.99
CA ASP A 108 -2.14 -3.07 20.02
C ASP A 108 -1.92 -3.66 18.61
N TYR A 109 -1.89 -2.81 17.61
CA TYR A 109 -1.53 -3.18 16.25
C TYR A 109 -0.02 -3.37 16.10
N TYR A 110 0.36 -4.36 15.30
CA TYR A 110 1.74 -4.51 14.83
C TYR A 110 1.83 -4.78 13.33
N SER A 111 2.91 -4.29 12.77
CA SER A 111 3.26 -4.49 11.36
C SER A 111 3.77 -5.90 11.13
N VAL A 112 3.33 -6.53 10.06
CA VAL A 112 3.75 -7.87 9.66
C VAL A 112 4.57 -7.77 8.39
N PHE A 113 5.89 -7.77 8.54
CA PHE A 113 6.83 -7.89 7.42
C PHE A 113 7.36 -9.31 7.32
N PRO A 114 7.84 -9.72 6.14
CA PRO A 114 8.47 -11.02 5.96
C PRO A 114 9.64 -11.27 6.93
N PRO A 115 9.91 -12.53 7.30
CA PRO A 115 10.94 -12.86 8.28
C PRO A 115 12.38 -12.57 7.83
N ASP A 116 12.61 -12.32 6.54
CA ASP A 116 13.91 -11.91 5.99
C ASP A 116 14.12 -10.38 6.02
N VAL A 117 13.11 -9.62 6.43
CA VAL A 117 13.21 -8.16 6.60
C VAL A 117 13.82 -7.86 7.96
N ASN A 118 15.09 -7.48 7.97
CA ASN A 118 15.85 -7.12 9.16
C ASN A 118 16.27 -5.65 9.20
N ALA A 119 15.94 -4.89 8.17
CA ALA A 119 16.15 -3.46 8.07
C ALA A 119 15.04 -2.82 7.24
N VAL A 120 14.74 -1.58 7.57
CA VAL A 120 13.77 -0.73 6.83
C VAL A 120 14.36 0.66 6.61
N PHE A 121 13.85 1.35 5.60
CA PHE A 121 14.22 2.74 5.34
C PHE A 121 12.98 3.60 5.08
N ASP A 122 13.09 4.89 5.34
CA ASP A 122 12.03 5.83 4.99
C ASP A 122 12.15 6.28 3.52
N HIS A 123 10.99 6.50 2.89
CA HIS A 123 10.93 6.85 1.47
C HIS A 123 11.36 8.30 1.18
N GLY A 124 11.28 9.19 2.18
CA GLY A 124 11.56 10.62 1.98
C GLY A 124 13.05 10.94 2.14
N LYS A 125 13.64 10.59 3.27
CA LYS A 125 15.02 10.95 3.64
C LYS A 125 16.02 9.81 3.49
N ARG A 126 15.55 8.61 3.17
CA ARG A 126 16.36 7.40 3.07
C ARG A 126 17.13 7.05 4.35
N ALA A 127 16.63 7.50 5.52
CA ALA A 127 17.14 7.04 6.80
C ALA A 127 16.88 5.52 6.96
N VAL A 128 17.80 4.82 7.56
CA VAL A 128 17.76 3.36 7.73
C VAL A 128 17.67 2.99 9.19
N SER A 129 16.89 1.96 9.51
CA SER A 129 16.83 1.37 10.85
C SER A 129 16.89 -0.15 10.76
N SER A 130 17.43 -0.79 11.78
CA SER A 130 17.14 -2.21 12.04
C SER A 130 15.65 -2.42 12.31
N PHE A 131 15.15 -3.62 11.99
CA PHE A 131 13.74 -3.98 12.14
C PHE A 131 13.63 -5.45 12.61
N PRO A 132 12.70 -5.79 13.52
CA PRO A 132 11.71 -4.91 14.15
C PRO A 132 12.23 -4.05 15.30
N ILE A 133 13.42 -4.35 15.82
CA ILE A 133 14.01 -3.59 16.96
C ILE A 133 14.92 -2.50 16.39
N ALA A 134 14.51 -1.25 16.54
CA ALA A 134 15.34 -0.09 16.23
C ALA A 134 16.31 0.19 17.37
N THR A 135 17.55 0.55 17.05
CA THR A 135 18.64 0.78 18.03
C THR A 135 19.39 2.10 17.82
N GLY A 136 18.80 3.03 17.06
CA GLY A 136 19.41 4.32 16.73
C GLY A 136 18.36 5.38 16.46
N VAL A 137 18.74 6.44 15.76
CA VAL A 137 17.80 7.51 15.36
C VAL A 137 17.14 7.15 14.05
N TYR A 138 15.81 7.12 14.04
CA TYR A 138 15.02 6.93 12.85
C TYR A 138 13.87 7.95 12.79
N TYR A 139 13.72 8.62 11.68
CA TYR A 139 12.68 9.64 11.48
C TYR A 139 12.64 10.71 12.58
N LYS A 140 13.83 11.14 13.08
CA LYS A 140 14.02 12.08 14.17
C LYS A 140 13.64 11.57 15.57
N GLN A 141 13.29 10.29 15.70
CA GLN A 141 13.06 9.66 17.00
C GLN A 141 14.30 8.88 17.43
N ASP A 142 14.64 9.00 18.70
CA ASP A 142 15.74 8.25 19.31
C ASP A 142 15.22 6.92 19.87
N TYR A 143 15.63 5.83 19.24
CA TYR A 143 15.33 4.46 19.61
C TYR A 143 16.55 3.72 20.18
N SER A 144 17.58 4.45 20.65
CA SER A 144 18.86 3.87 21.12
C SER A 144 18.70 2.88 22.27
N SER A 145 17.59 2.94 23.01
CA SER A 145 17.27 1.98 24.08
C SER A 145 16.84 0.59 23.57
N GLY A 146 16.68 0.41 22.28
CA GLY A 146 16.14 -0.81 21.68
C GLY A 146 14.60 -0.84 21.76
N VAL A 147 13.94 -0.35 20.72
CA VAL A 147 12.48 -0.23 20.68
C VAL A 147 11.91 -1.05 19.52
N ASP A 148 10.88 -1.84 19.81
CA ASP A 148 10.13 -2.58 18.80
C ASP A 148 9.24 -1.64 17.99
N ILE A 149 9.74 -1.22 16.82
CA ILE A 149 9.05 -0.31 15.90
C ILE A 149 8.04 -1.02 14.99
N SER A 150 7.86 -2.31 15.10
CA SER A 150 6.71 -2.99 14.47
C SER A 150 5.40 -2.62 15.15
N LYS A 151 5.43 -2.21 16.42
CA LYS A 151 4.24 -1.87 17.21
C LYS A 151 3.83 -0.42 17.01
N TYR A 152 2.60 -0.20 16.59
CA TYR A 152 2.06 1.15 16.31
C TYR A 152 2.26 2.13 17.47
N LYS A 153 2.03 1.70 18.70
CA LYS A 153 2.23 2.54 19.90
C LYS A 153 3.63 3.09 20.09
N ASN A 154 4.61 2.55 19.39
CA ASN A 154 6.01 2.97 19.42
C ASN A 154 6.41 3.86 18.24
N ILE A 155 5.42 4.30 17.43
CA ILE A 155 5.65 5.15 16.27
C ILE A 155 4.99 6.51 16.50
N PRO A 156 5.66 7.46 17.20
CA PRO A 156 5.00 8.71 17.61
C PRO A 156 4.88 9.76 16.50
N VAL A 157 5.57 9.60 15.37
CA VAL A 157 5.62 10.61 14.30
C VAL A 157 5.28 9.98 12.95
N PRO A 158 4.88 10.79 11.93
CA PRO A 158 4.68 10.29 10.58
C PRO A 158 5.89 9.52 10.08
N THR A 159 5.71 8.26 9.74
CA THR A 159 6.82 7.35 9.47
C THR A 159 6.45 6.35 8.39
N SER A 160 7.39 6.07 7.50
CA SER A 160 7.31 4.94 6.58
C SER A 160 8.38 3.89 6.86
N TYR A 161 8.04 2.63 6.66
CA TYR A 161 8.97 1.53 6.58
C TYR A 161 8.92 0.96 5.17
N MET A 162 10.05 1.00 4.47
CA MET A 162 10.21 0.34 3.18
C MET A 162 11.21 -0.81 3.31
N ALA A 163 10.87 -1.93 2.70
CA ALA A 163 11.75 -3.07 2.52
C ALA A 163 11.69 -3.52 1.06
N ILE A 164 12.86 -3.84 0.51
CA ILE A 164 13.03 -4.37 -0.83
C ILE A 164 13.84 -5.67 -0.78
N ASN A 165 13.83 -6.42 -1.86
CA ASN A 165 14.58 -7.68 -1.99
C ASN A 165 14.18 -8.79 -1.01
N SER A 166 12.98 -8.73 -0.44
CA SER A 166 12.43 -9.86 0.30
C SER A 166 12.12 -11.02 -0.65
N LYS A 167 12.35 -12.26 -0.18
CA LYS A 167 12.02 -13.49 -0.92
C LYS A 167 10.55 -13.90 -0.76
N TYR A 168 9.77 -13.14 -0.01
CA TYR A 168 8.39 -13.45 0.32
C TYR A 168 7.45 -12.46 -0.36
N ASP A 169 6.22 -12.90 -0.54
CA ASP A 169 5.22 -12.24 -1.37
C ASP A 169 4.27 -11.32 -0.59
N PHE A 170 4.55 -10.96 0.66
CA PHE A 170 3.57 -10.26 1.49
C PHE A 170 4.13 -9.11 2.32
N VAL A 171 3.23 -8.24 2.70
CA VAL A 171 3.32 -7.28 3.80
C VAL A 171 1.95 -7.16 4.44
N GLY A 172 1.87 -6.86 5.72
CA GLY A 172 0.57 -6.75 6.36
C GLY A 172 0.63 -6.16 7.75
N GLY A 173 -0.45 -6.36 8.47
CA GLY A 173 -0.58 -5.96 9.85
C GLY A 173 -1.65 -6.76 10.58
N TYR A 174 -1.60 -6.70 11.89
CA TYR A 174 -2.44 -7.47 12.77
C TYR A 174 -2.82 -6.68 14.02
N GLU A 175 -4.07 -6.77 14.40
CA GLU A 175 -4.63 -6.21 15.62
C GLU A 175 -4.78 -7.30 16.67
N GLU A 176 -3.98 -7.25 17.74
CA GLU A 176 -3.98 -8.29 18.79
C GLU A 176 -5.32 -8.37 19.53
N ASN A 177 -5.98 -7.23 19.76
CA ASN A 177 -7.22 -7.16 20.55
C ASN A 177 -8.45 -7.76 19.85
N VAL A 178 -8.42 -7.87 18.52
CA VAL A 178 -9.50 -8.49 17.72
C VAL A 178 -9.04 -9.74 17.00
N GLU A 179 -7.78 -10.13 17.21
CA GLU A 179 -7.16 -11.31 16.60
C GLU A 179 -7.34 -11.39 15.08
N ALA A 180 -7.25 -10.24 14.40
CA ALA A 180 -7.46 -10.14 12.97
C ALA A 180 -6.48 -9.17 12.30
N GLY A 181 -6.24 -9.39 11.02
CA GLY A 181 -5.33 -8.55 10.22
C GLY A 181 -5.64 -8.60 8.74
N LEU A 182 -4.83 -7.88 7.99
CA LEU A 182 -4.82 -7.88 6.54
C LEU A 182 -3.41 -8.17 6.03
N LEU A 183 -3.30 -9.09 5.08
CA LEU A 183 -2.11 -9.28 4.27
C LEU A 183 -2.35 -8.72 2.87
N HIS A 184 -1.36 -8.00 2.37
CA HIS A 184 -1.25 -7.59 0.99
C HIS A 184 -0.22 -8.51 0.33
N VAL A 185 -0.69 -9.41 -0.53
CA VAL A 185 0.12 -10.45 -1.16
C VAL A 185 0.35 -10.10 -2.63
N ALA A 186 1.61 -10.14 -3.06
CA ALA A 186 1.99 -9.88 -4.46
C ALA A 186 3.34 -10.54 -4.75
N ASP A 187 3.49 -11.11 -5.94
CA ASP A 187 4.71 -11.80 -6.38
C ASP A 187 5.96 -10.93 -6.20
N ASN A 188 6.90 -11.37 -5.39
CA ASN A 188 8.12 -10.61 -5.07
C ASN A 188 9.03 -10.36 -6.29
N HIS A 189 8.94 -11.17 -7.35
CA HIS A 189 9.71 -10.98 -8.58
C HIS A 189 9.18 -9.81 -9.43
N VAL A 190 7.92 -9.46 -9.27
CA VAL A 190 7.27 -8.32 -9.91
C VAL A 190 7.18 -7.16 -8.94
N ASN A 191 6.96 -7.46 -7.67
CA ASN A 191 6.78 -6.53 -6.56
C ASN A 191 8.05 -6.47 -5.71
N ALA A 192 8.97 -5.60 -6.07
CA ALA A 192 10.19 -5.39 -5.30
C ALA A 192 9.93 -4.65 -3.98
N GLY A 193 9.02 -3.69 -3.99
CA GLY A 193 8.76 -2.79 -2.86
C GLY A 193 7.66 -3.27 -1.94
N LYS A 194 7.94 -3.29 -0.63
CA LYS A 194 6.97 -3.44 0.45
C LYS A 194 7.07 -2.24 1.36
N LYS A 195 5.95 -1.61 1.66
CA LYS A 195 5.96 -0.35 2.41
C LYS A 195 4.78 -0.27 3.37
N GLN A 196 5.03 0.32 4.50
CA GLN A 196 4.02 0.79 5.43
C GLN A 196 4.16 2.30 5.59
N TRP A 197 3.04 2.99 5.72
CA TRP A 197 2.97 4.38 6.13
C TRP A 197 1.99 4.56 7.28
N THR A 198 2.32 5.45 8.21
CA THR A 198 1.41 5.90 9.27
C THR A 198 1.66 7.37 9.58
N TRP A 199 0.63 8.08 10.01
CA TRP A 199 0.77 9.41 10.60
C TRP A 199 1.41 9.38 12.00
N GLY A 200 1.49 8.20 12.61
CA GLY A 200 2.02 8.00 13.96
C GLY A 200 0.99 8.21 15.06
N CYS A 201 1.30 7.71 16.25
CA CYS A 201 0.39 7.72 17.40
C CYS A 201 0.51 8.97 18.31
N GLY A 202 1.44 9.89 18.02
CA GLY A 202 1.62 11.13 18.77
C GLY A 202 0.65 12.24 18.34
N ASP A 203 0.71 13.38 19.00
CA ASP A 203 -0.26 14.49 18.83
C ASP A 203 -0.40 14.98 17.40
N PHE A 204 0.71 15.04 16.66
CA PHE A 204 0.69 15.45 15.25
C PHE A 204 -0.08 14.45 14.38
N GLY A 205 0.16 13.15 14.57
CA GLY A 205 -0.56 12.09 13.86
C GLY A 205 -2.04 12.11 14.19
N GLN A 206 -2.39 12.22 15.46
CA GLN A 206 -3.79 12.31 15.90
C GLN A 206 -4.51 13.56 15.35
N ALA A 207 -3.82 14.69 15.21
CA ALA A 207 -4.38 15.86 14.58
C ALA A 207 -4.70 15.64 13.10
N TRP A 208 -3.81 14.94 12.38
CA TRP A 208 -4.06 14.56 11.00
C TRP A 208 -5.17 13.53 10.86
N ASP A 209 -5.22 12.54 11.75
CA ASP A 209 -6.31 11.54 11.75
C ASP A 209 -7.67 12.22 11.89
N ARG A 210 -7.85 13.13 12.85
CA ARG A 210 -9.10 13.89 13.00
C ARG A 210 -9.44 14.71 11.75
N ASN A 211 -8.43 15.23 11.05
CA ASN A 211 -8.63 16.01 9.84
C ASN A 211 -8.99 15.14 8.62
N LEU A 212 -8.52 13.91 8.58
CA LEU A 212 -8.66 13.01 7.41
C LEU A 212 -9.79 11.98 7.57
N THR A 213 -10.07 11.55 8.79
CA THR A 213 -11.00 10.45 9.08
C THR A 213 -12.15 10.82 10.01
N ASP A 214 -12.24 12.10 10.40
CA ASP A 214 -13.21 12.59 11.39
C ASP A 214 -13.10 11.81 12.72
N GLU A 215 -14.13 11.04 13.08
CA GLU A 215 -14.20 10.24 14.30
C GLU A 215 -13.78 8.76 14.10
N ASP A 216 -13.50 8.36 12.86
CA ASP A 216 -13.18 6.97 12.53
C ASP A 216 -11.78 6.51 13.05
N GLY A 217 -10.94 7.48 13.42
CA GLY A 217 -9.64 7.21 14.05
C GLY A 217 -8.48 6.96 13.09
N PRO A 218 -7.34 6.53 13.63
CA PRO A 218 -6.12 6.38 12.87
C PRO A 218 -6.11 5.17 11.95
N TYR A 219 -5.31 5.24 10.90
CA TYR A 219 -5.10 4.17 9.96
C TYR A 219 -3.62 3.99 9.60
N ILE A 220 -3.31 2.83 9.06
CA ILE A 220 -2.01 2.48 8.46
C ILE A 220 -2.25 2.12 7.00
N GLU A 221 -1.29 2.47 6.16
CA GLU A 221 -1.25 2.10 4.77
C GLU A 221 -0.28 0.93 4.55
N LEU A 222 -0.77 -0.15 3.93
CA LEU A 222 -0.01 -1.37 3.66
C LEU A 222 0.21 -1.51 2.16
N MET A 223 1.36 -1.13 1.68
CA MET A 223 1.62 -0.95 0.26
C MET A 223 2.53 -2.00 -0.34
N THR A 224 2.23 -2.39 -1.58
CA THR A 224 3.19 -3.09 -2.44
C THR A 224 3.38 -2.32 -3.73
N GLY A 225 4.64 -2.20 -4.18
CA GLY A 225 5.02 -1.50 -5.40
C GLY A 225 5.48 -2.46 -6.49
N MET A 226 4.98 -2.25 -7.71
CA MET A 226 5.28 -3.10 -8.86
C MET A 226 6.34 -2.48 -9.74
N TYR A 227 7.39 -3.24 -10.03
CA TYR A 227 8.51 -2.88 -10.91
C TYR A 227 9.31 -1.65 -10.47
N CYS A 228 9.00 -1.04 -9.34
CA CYS A 228 9.68 0.16 -8.85
C CYS A 228 9.74 0.18 -7.33
N ASP A 229 10.70 0.91 -6.80
CA ASP A 229 10.84 1.07 -5.35
C ASP A 229 9.94 2.20 -4.84
N ASN A 230 10.22 3.43 -5.23
CA ASN A 230 9.44 4.63 -4.90
C ASN A 230 9.99 5.81 -5.70
N GLN A 231 9.21 6.89 -5.85
CA GLN A 231 9.77 8.06 -6.49
C GLN A 231 10.93 8.67 -5.66
N PRO A 232 11.97 9.17 -6.31
CA PRO A 232 12.11 9.41 -7.75
C PRO A 232 12.54 8.18 -8.57
N ASP A 233 12.54 6.99 -8.00
CA ASP A 233 13.01 5.75 -8.62
C ASP A 233 11.90 5.12 -9.47
N PHE A 234 11.49 5.84 -10.51
CA PHE A 234 10.52 5.34 -11.46
C PHE A 234 11.10 4.19 -12.30
N THR A 235 10.22 3.36 -12.83
CA THR A 235 10.55 2.44 -13.91
C THR A 235 10.04 2.99 -15.26
N TRP A 236 10.22 2.22 -16.33
CA TRP A 236 9.90 2.65 -17.68
C TRP A 236 8.98 1.67 -18.37
N LEU A 237 7.99 2.23 -19.09
CA LEU A 237 7.25 1.55 -20.13
C LEU A 237 7.85 1.95 -21.48
N GLN A 238 8.33 0.97 -22.25
CA GLN A 238 8.80 1.21 -23.59
C GLN A 238 7.64 1.63 -24.52
N PRO A 239 7.91 2.18 -25.70
CA PRO A 239 6.85 2.49 -26.65
C PRO A 239 5.95 1.28 -26.91
N TYR A 240 4.64 1.47 -26.73
CA TYR A 240 3.62 0.44 -26.91
C TYR A 240 3.75 -0.77 -25.99
N GLU A 241 4.56 -0.70 -24.96
CA GLU A 241 4.69 -1.77 -23.97
C GLU A 241 3.46 -1.85 -23.06
N GLU A 242 3.09 -3.08 -22.73
CA GLU A 242 2.06 -3.41 -21.77
C GLU A 242 2.67 -4.23 -20.63
N LYS A 243 2.25 -3.96 -19.41
CA LYS A 243 2.56 -4.77 -18.23
C LYS A 243 1.27 -5.09 -17.49
N GLU A 244 1.18 -6.34 -17.02
CA GLU A 244 0.05 -6.78 -16.20
C GLU A 244 0.53 -7.61 -15.01
N TRP A 245 -0.21 -7.57 -13.91
CA TRP A 245 0.09 -8.33 -12.68
C TRP A 245 -1.16 -8.46 -11.82
N LYS A 246 -1.00 -9.24 -10.72
CA LYS A 246 -2.04 -9.43 -9.73
C LYS A 246 -1.51 -9.16 -8.33
N GLN A 247 -2.42 -8.69 -7.47
CA GLN A 247 -2.20 -8.49 -6.04
C GLN A 247 -3.43 -9.01 -5.29
N TYR A 248 -3.26 -9.38 -4.01
CA TYR A 248 -4.34 -9.94 -3.22
C TYR A 248 -4.41 -9.23 -1.87
N PHE A 249 -5.61 -8.83 -1.48
CA PHE A 249 -5.90 -8.37 -0.13
C PHE A 249 -6.58 -9.51 0.62
N MET A 250 -5.88 -10.07 1.59
CA MET A 250 -6.27 -11.29 2.30
C MET A 250 -6.51 -10.97 3.77
N PRO A 251 -7.77 -10.81 4.22
CA PRO A 251 -8.07 -10.75 5.63
C PRO A 251 -7.79 -12.11 6.28
N TYR A 252 -7.27 -12.08 7.50
CA TYR A 252 -6.96 -13.27 8.26
C TYR A 252 -7.24 -13.09 9.74
N SER A 253 -7.45 -14.17 10.46
CA SER A 253 -7.71 -14.14 11.90
C SER A 253 -7.15 -15.40 12.59
N ALA A 254 -6.79 -15.27 13.87
CA ALA A 254 -6.37 -16.34 14.76
C ALA A 254 -5.21 -17.22 14.21
N VAL A 255 -4.35 -16.68 13.37
CA VAL A 255 -3.22 -17.43 12.75
C VAL A 255 -1.92 -17.27 13.55
N GLY A 256 -1.87 -16.28 14.44
CA GLY A 256 -0.64 -15.92 15.15
C GLY A 256 0.35 -15.15 14.23
N MET A 257 1.64 -15.34 14.46
CA MET A 257 2.67 -14.66 13.67
C MET A 257 2.80 -15.30 12.28
N VAL A 258 2.48 -14.52 11.23
CA VAL A 258 2.61 -14.96 9.85
C VAL A 258 4.09 -15.10 9.47
N LYS A 259 4.47 -16.25 8.95
CA LYS A 259 5.83 -16.54 8.47
C LYS A 259 5.92 -16.59 6.95
N ASN A 260 4.82 -16.91 6.31
CA ASN A 260 4.71 -16.89 4.85
C ASN A 260 3.25 -16.66 4.45
N ALA A 261 3.05 -16.04 3.31
CA ALA A 261 1.74 -15.91 2.70
C ALA A 261 1.87 -15.90 1.17
N THR A 262 1.00 -16.65 0.53
CA THR A 262 0.84 -16.73 -0.92
C THR A 262 -0.64 -16.54 -1.26
N LYS A 263 -0.98 -16.52 -2.53
CA LYS A 263 -2.40 -16.47 -2.96
C LYS A 263 -3.22 -17.71 -2.56
N GLU A 264 -2.56 -18.82 -2.18
CA GLU A 264 -3.22 -20.08 -1.81
C GLU A 264 -3.32 -20.26 -0.31
N ALA A 265 -2.39 -19.75 0.48
CA ALA A 265 -2.28 -20.05 1.91
C ALA A 265 -1.52 -18.98 2.71
N ILE A 266 -1.82 -18.95 4.00
CA ILE A 266 -1.11 -18.20 5.04
C ILE A 266 -0.44 -19.19 5.99
#